data_4ede001a60480e8c1d8bdf7b7ea59950
#
_entry.id   4ede001a60480e8c1d8bdf7b7ea59950
#
_cell.length_a   1.000
_cell.length_b   1.000
_cell.length_c   1.000
_cell.angle_alpha   90.00
_cell.angle_beta   90.00
_cell.angle_gamma   90.00
#
_symmetry.space_group_name_H-M   'P 1'
#
loop_
_entity.id
_entity.type
_entity.pdbx_description
1 polymer ?
#
loop_
_entity_poly.entity_id
_entity_poly.type
_entity_poly.pdbx_seq_one_letter_code
_entity_poly.pdbx_strand_id
1 'polypeptide(L)'
;HNMPEGLAVGVGFGGGDLGNAVALAIGIGIQNAPEGLAVAFSLLTIGYSRKNAFLIAGATGLFEPVMGFIGVSIVTVFLPILPIALGFAAGAMLFVISHEIIPETHRRGHENWATGGFTIGLLIMLSLDILLG
;
A
#
# COMPACT_ATOMS: atom_id res chain seq x y z
N HIS A 1 -0.81 -7.53 0.85
CA HIS A 1 -0.90 -6.11 0.46
C HIS A 1 0.48 -5.46 0.48
N ASN A 2 1.22 -5.53 1.57
CA ASN A 2 2.52 -4.90 1.77
C ASN A 2 3.58 -5.18 0.67
N MET A 3 3.51 -6.34 0.00
CA MET A 3 4.49 -6.68 -1.05
C MET A 3 4.36 -5.79 -2.30
N PRO A 4 3.18 -5.63 -2.92
CA PRO A 4 2.99 -4.71 -4.04
C PRO A 4 3.27 -3.25 -3.67
N GLU A 5 2.95 -2.83 -2.46
CA GLU A 5 3.15 -1.48 -1.94
C GLU A 5 4.63 -1.15 -1.82
N GLY A 6 5.39 -2.00 -1.13
CA GLY A 6 6.83 -1.87 -1.05
C GLY A 6 7.50 -1.87 -2.42
N LEU A 7 7.06 -2.77 -3.31
CA LEU A 7 7.58 -2.84 -4.68
C LEU A 7 7.32 -1.52 -5.43
N ALA A 8 6.11 -0.96 -5.35
CA ALA A 8 5.74 0.30 -6.00
C ALA A 8 6.63 1.46 -5.53
N VAL A 9 6.82 1.59 -4.21
CA VAL A 9 7.72 2.61 -3.63
C VAL A 9 9.15 2.42 -4.13
N GLY A 10 9.70 1.21 -4.04
CA GLY A 10 11.07 0.94 -4.47
C GLY A 10 11.29 1.21 -5.96
N VAL A 11 10.35 0.78 -6.81
CA VAL A 11 10.39 1.03 -8.26
C VAL A 11 10.29 2.53 -8.55
N GLY A 12 9.42 3.27 -7.85
CA GLY A 12 9.29 4.72 -7.97
C GLY A 12 10.61 5.43 -7.67
N PHE A 13 11.26 5.13 -6.56
CA PHE A 13 12.58 5.70 -6.22
C PHE A 13 13.67 5.29 -7.22
N GLY A 14 13.65 4.06 -7.70
CA GLY A 14 14.59 3.58 -8.73
C GLY A 14 14.43 4.25 -10.08
N GLY A 15 13.24 4.75 -10.39
CA GLY A 15 12.91 5.46 -11.62
C GLY A 15 13.49 6.87 -11.74
N GLY A 16 13.94 7.45 -10.63
CA GLY A 16 14.59 8.77 -10.59
C GLY A 16 13.66 9.98 -10.50
N ASP A 17 12.35 9.77 -10.55
CA ASP A 17 11.36 10.82 -10.27
C ASP A 17 11.09 10.90 -8.77
N LEU A 18 11.90 11.70 -8.10
CA LEU A 18 11.89 11.78 -6.64
C LEU A 18 10.58 12.37 -6.10
N GLY A 19 9.97 13.34 -6.80
CA GLY A 19 8.72 13.98 -6.38
C GLY A 19 7.58 12.96 -6.30
N ASN A 20 7.33 12.26 -7.40
CA ASN A 20 6.31 11.22 -7.48
C ASN A 20 6.60 10.04 -6.54
N ALA A 21 7.86 9.63 -6.40
CA ALA A 21 8.25 8.56 -5.47
C ALA A 21 7.97 8.94 -4.00
N VAL A 22 8.24 10.17 -3.61
CA VAL A 22 7.95 10.68 -2.26
C VAL A 22 6.45 10.80 -2.03
N ALA A 23 5.69 11.32 -2.99
CA ALA A 23 4.23 11.40 -2.91
C ALA A 23 3.60 10.02 -2.70
N LEU A 24 4.04 9.03 -3.48
CA LEU A 24 3.61 7.63 -3.36
C LEU A 24 3.97 7.04 -1.99
N ALA A 25 5.21 7.24 -1.53
CA ALA A 25 5.67 6.74 -0.23
C ALA A 25 4.88 7.34 0.94
N ILE A 26 4.55 8.64 0.89
CA ILE A 26 3.71 9.30 1.89
C ILE A 26 2.29 8.72 1.86
N GLY A 27 1.70 8.56 0.67
CA GLY A 27 0.36 8.00 0.52
C GLY A 27 0.25 6.59 1.10
N ILE A 28 1.19 5.71 0.75
CA ILE A 28 1.28 4.34 1.28
C ILE A 28 1.53 4.36 2.79
N GLY A 29 2.44 5.19 3.28
CA GLY A 29 2.72 5.32 4.71
C GLY A 29 1.49 5.76 5.53
N ILE A 30 0.63 6.62 4.99
CA ILE A 30 -0.62 7.03 5.64
C ILE A 30 -1.60 5.86 5.71
N GLN A 31 -1.73 5.05 4.65
CA GLN A 31 -2.66 3.91 4.63
C GLN A 31 -2.20 2.75 5.52
N ASN A 32 -0.91 2.56 5.72
CA ASN A 32 -0.35 1.46 6.50
C ASN A 32 -0.82 1.45 7.97
N ALA A 33 -1.08 2.61 8.57
CA ALA A 33 -1.57 2.68 9.94
C ALA A 33 -2.99 2.09 10.08
N PRO A 34 -4.01 2.48 9.28
CA PRO A 34 -5.31 1.81 9.28
C PRO A 34 -5.25 0.32 8.91
N GLU A 35 -4.41 -0.05 7.96
CA GLU A 35 -4.27 -1.43 7.50
C GLU A 35 -3.67 -2.33 8.59
N GLY A 36 -2.58 -1.91 9.20
CA GLY A 36 -1.97 -2.64 10.32
C GLY A 36 -2.93 -2.79 11.51
N LEU A 37 -3.76 -1.75 11.79
CA LEU A 37 -4.81 -1.85 12.79
C LEU A 37 -5.89 -2.86 12.39
N ALA A 38 -6.30 -2.91 11.14
CA ALA A 38 -7.30 -3.87 10.66
C ALA A 38 -6.80 -5.32 10.82
N VAL A 39 -5.52 -5.59 10.47
CA VAL A 39 -4.89 -6.89 10.71
C VAL A 39 -4.86 -7.22 12.20
N ALA A 40 -4.42 -6.29 13.05
CA ALA A 40 -4.36 -6.50 14.50
C ALA A 40 -5.75 -6.79 15.09
N PHE A 41 -6.79 -6.04 14.71
CA PHE A 41 -8.16 -6.29 15.16
C PHE A 41 -8.69 -7.64 14.68
N SER A 42 -8.43 -8.03 13.44
CA SER A 42 -8.81 -9.34 12.91
C SER A 42 -8.19 -10.48 13.73
N LEU A 43 -6.93 -10.36 14.12
CA LEU A 43 -6.27 -11.33 14.99
C LEU A 43 -6.89 -11.39 16.40
N LEU A 44 -7.31 -10.25 16.94
CA LEU A 44 -8.00 -10.21 18.23
C LEU A 44 -9.34 -10.97 18.18
N THR A 45 -10.10 -10.87 17.08
CA THR A 45 -11.39 -11.56 16.94
C THR A 45 -11.27 -13.08 16.94
N ILE A 46 -10.12 -13.60 16.51
CA ILE A 46 -9.84 -15.05 16.51
C ILE A 46 -9.05 -15.52 17.73
N GLY A 47 -8.94 -14.66 18.77
CA GLY A 47 -8.44 -15.05 20.09
C GLY A 47 -6.96 -14.80 20.36
N TYR A 48 -6.24 -14.08 19.50
CA TYR A 48 -4.87 -13.68 19.81
C TYR A 48 -4.83 -12.63 20.94
N SER A 49 -3.77 -12.66 21.75
CA SER A 49 -3.53 -11.62 22.73
C SER A 49 -3.20 -10.28 22.04
N ARG A 50 -3.48 -9.15 22.70
CA ARG A 50 -3.18 -7.79 22.18
C ARG A 50 -1.73 -7.66 21.72
N LYS A 51 -0.79 -8.17 22.54
CA LYS A 51 0.63 -8.14 22.23
C LYS A 51 0.97 -8.93 20.97
N ASN A 52 0.45 -10.15 20.86
CA ASN A 52 0.72 -11.00 19.70
C ASN A 52 0.06 -10.45 18.42
N ALA A 53 -1.18 -9.95 18.53
CA ALA A 53 -1.86 -9.31 17.41
C ALA A 53 -1.06 -8.10 16.88
N PHE A 54 -0.57 -7.23 17.76
CA PHE A 54 0.27 -6.11 17.39
C PHE A 54 1.60 -6.54 16.76
N LEU A 55 2.29 -7.51 17.35
CA LEU A 55 3.58 -7.99 16.82
C LEU A 55 3.43 -8.67 15.46
N ILE A 56 2.39 -9.47 15.27
CA ILE A 56 2.14 -10.14 13.98
C ILE A 56 1.78 -9.10 12.92
N ALA A 57 0.86 -8.18 13.22
CA ALA A 57 0.50 -7.10 12.30
C ALA A 57 1.72 -6.24 11.93
N GLY A 58 2.58 -5.88 12.89
CA GLY A 58 3.83 -5.18 12.61
C GLY A 58 4.81 -6.00 11.78
N ALA A 59 4.89 -7.32 12.03
CA ALA A 59 5.77 -8.20 11.27
C ALA A 59 5.36 -8.32 9.80
N THR A 60 4.06 -8.26 9.48
CA THR A 60 3.60 -8.24 8.08
C THR A 60 4.09 -6.99 7.33
N GLY A 61 4.19 -5.86 8.01
CA GLY A 61 4.72 -4.62 7.43
C GLY A 61 6.21 -4.71 7.05
N LEU A 62 6.99 -5.64 7.60
CA LEU A 62 8.39 -5.81 7.23
C LEU A 62 8.59 -6.29 5.78
N PHE A 63 7.56 -6.82 5.14
CA PHE A 63 7.62 -7.16 3.73
C PHE A 63 7.75 -5.94 2.81
N GLU A 64 7.25 -4.78 3.22
CA GLU A 64 7.37 -3.54 2.43
C GLU A 64 8.82 -3.13 2.19
N PRO A 65 9.66 -2.89 3.22
CA PRO A 65 11.03 -2.47 2.98
C PRO A 65 11.84 -3.53 2.21
N VAL A 66 11.53 -4.82 2.39
CA VAL A 66 12.19 -5.89 1.61
C VAL A 66 11.82 -5.77 0.13
N MET A 67 10.54 -5.61 -0.20
CA MET A 67 10.09 -5.45 -1.58
C MET A 67 10.50 -4.11 -2.17
N GLY A 68 10.57 -3.06 -1.35
CA GLY A 68 11.10 -1.76 -1.74
C GLY A 68 12.57 -1.85 -2.16
N PHE A 69 13.38 -2.55 -1.38
CA PHE A 69 14.78 -2.80 -1.72
C PHE A 69 14.92 -3.62 -3.02
N ILE A 70 14.10 -4.63 -3.22
CA ILE A 70 14.06 -5.42 -4.45
C ILE A 70 13.68 -4.52 -5.63
N GLY A 71 12.62 -3.72 -5.50
CA GLY A 71 12.13 -2.82 -6.53
C GLY A 71 13.16 -1.81 -6.99
N VAL A 72 13.78 -1.09 -6.05
CA VAL A 72 14.83 -0.13 -6.38
C VAL A 72 16.04 -0.80 -7.02
N SER A 73 16.44 -1.98 -6.53
CA SER A 73 17.60 -2.71 -7.05
C SER A 73 17.38 -3.16 -8.50
N ILE A 74 16.20 -3.69 -8.82
CA ILE A 74 15.88 -4.12 -10.19
C ILE A 74 15.91 -2.95 -11.17
N VAL A 75 15.27 -1.84 -10.82
CA VAL A 75 15.15 -0.68 -11.71
C VAL A 75 16.51 0.03 -11.87
N THR A 76 17.32 0.14 -10.83
CA THR A 76 18.65 0.75 -10.93
C THR A 76 19.61 -0.07 -11.79
N VAL A 77 19.47 -1.40 -11.80
CA VAL A 77 20.27 -2.27 -12.68
C VAL A 77 19.78 -2.25 -14.12
N PHE A 78 18.46 -2.19 -14.32
CA PHE A 78 17.85 -2.24 -15.64
C PHE A 78 16.68 -1.27 -15.77
N LEU A 79 16.99 0.01 -15.97
CA LEU A 79 16.00 1.10 -16.08
C LEU A 79 14.86 0.85 -17.09
N PRO A 80 15.07 0.23 -18.28
CA PRO A 80 13.96 -0.05 -19.21
C PRO A 80 12.83 -0.90 -18.65
N ILE A 81 13.01 -1.61 -17.53
CA ILE A 81 11.94 -2.39 -16.87
C ILE A 81 10.96 -1.50 -16.09
N LEU A 82 11.31 -0.24 -15.83
CA LEU A 82 10.53 0.67 -15.00
C LEU A 82 9.03 0.71 -15.32
N PRO A 83 8.59 0.94 -16.59
CA PRO A 83 7.16 1.00 -16.88
C PRO A 83 6.44 -0.34 -16.65
N ILE A 84 7.12 -1.46 -16.89
CA ILE A 84 6.57 -2.80 -16.64
C ILE A 84 6.45 -3.04 -15.13
N ALA A 85 7.46 -2.68 -14.35
CA ALA A 85 7.47 -2.86 -12.91
C ALA A 85 6.41 -1.98 -12.21
N LEU A 86 6.26 -0.72 -12.65
CA LEU A 86 5.18 0.17 -12.17
C LEU A 86 3.80 -0.37 -12.54
N GLY A 87 3.61 -0.81 -13.79
CA GLY A 87 2.36 -1.41 -14.24
C GLY A 87 2.00 -2.68 -13.46
N PHE A 88 2.98 -3.53 -13.16
CA PHE A 88 2.79 -4.73 -12.35
C PHE A 88 2.39 -4.38 -10.91
N ALA A 89 3.11 -3.46 -10.26
CA ALA A 89 2.80 -3.04 -8.90
C ALA A 89 1.40 -2.41 -8.81
N ALA A 90 1.07 -1.49 -9.72
CA ALA A 90 -0.26 -0.87 -9.81
C ALA A 90 -1.37 -1.92 -10.05
N GLY A 91 -1.16 -2.85 -10.98
CA GLY A 91 -2.10 -3.93 -11.27
C GLY A 91 -2.32 -4.85 -10.08
N ALA A 92 -1.28 -5.20 -9.34
CA ALA A 92 -1.37 -6.00 -8.13
C ALA A 92 -2.16 -5.28 -7.03
N MET A 93 -1.93 -3.98 -6.82
CA MET A 93 -2.72 -3.18 -5.87
C MET A 93 -4.20 -3.09 -6.28
N LEU A 94 -4.48 -2.84 -7.56
CA LEU A 94 -5.87 -2.81 -8.06
C LEU A 94 -6.57 -4.17 -7.89
N PHE A 95 -5.85 -5.26 -8.10
CA PHE A 95 -6.38 -6.61 -7.89
C PHE A 95 -6.77 -6.81 -6.42
N VAL A 96 -5.90 -6.46 -5.48
CA VAL A 96 -6.18 -6.58 -4.04
C VAL A 96 -7.37 -5.71 -3.64
N ILE A 97 -7.41 -4.45 -4.07
CA ILE A 97 -8.52 -3.53 -3.78
C ILE A 97 -9.84 -4.11 -4.28
N SER A 98 -9.87 -4.58 -5.53
CA SER A 98 -11.08 -5.09 -6.15
C SER A 98 -11.54 -6.42 -5.57
N HIS A 99 -10.59 -7.31 -5.25
CA HIS A 99 -10.89 -8.68 -4.83
C HIS A 99 -11.16 -8.82 -3.32
N GLU A 100 -10.50 -8.01 -2.52
CA GLU A 100 -10.54 -8.13 -1.06
C GLU A 100 -11.17 -6.91 -0.39
N ILE A 101 -10.65 -5.71 -0.63
CA ILE A 101 -11.01 -4.53 0.15
C ILE A 101 -12.44 -4.07 -0.13
N ILE A 102 -12.80 -3.89 -1.40
CA ILE A 102 -14.14 -3.44 -1.78
C ILE A 102 -15.21 -4.44 -1.31
N PRO A 103 -15.12 -5.76 -1.59
CA PRO A 103 -16.11 -6.71 -1.10
C PRO A 103 -16.22 -6.74 0.43
N GLU A 104 -15.12 -6.67 1.16
CA GLU A 104 -15.15 -6.71 2.62
C GLU A 104 -15.81 -5.46 3.22
N THR A 105 -15.51 -4.27 2.68
CA THR A 105 -16.12 -3.02 3.15
C THR A 105 -17.62 -2.96 2.87
N HIS A 106 -18.10 -3.61 1.80
CA HIS A 106 -19.52 -3.63 1.44
C HIS A 106 -20.34 -4.72 2.17
N ARG A 107 -19.72 -5.78 2.65
CA ARG A 107 -20.41 -6.87 3.37
C ARG A 107 -21.06 -6.45 4.68
N ARG A 108 -20.61 -5.38 5.30
CA ARG A 108 -21.03 -4.94 6.64
C ARG A 108 -22.05 -3.81 6.64
N GLY A 109 -22.59 -3.42 5.49
CA GLY A 109 -23.60 -2.37 5.38
C GLY A 109 -23.03 -0.95 5.59
N HIS A 110 -21.75 -0.75 5.34
CA HIS A 110 -21.06 0.54 5.50
C HIS A 110 -20.58 1.12 4.18
N GLU A 111 -21.27 0.82 3.08
CA GLU A 111 -20.89 1.18 1.71
C GLU A 111 -20.65 2.67 1.54
N ASN A 112 -21.49 3.51 2.13
CA ASN A 112 -21.37 4.97 2.03
C ASN A 112 -20.10 5.49 2.71
N TRP A 113 -19.76 4.93 3.88
CA TRP A 113 -18.53 5.29 4.59
C TRP A 113 -17.29 4.78 3.85
N ALA A 114 -17.34 3.58 3.31
CA ALA A 114 -16.26 3.01 2.51
C ALA A 114 -16.03 3.84 1.23
N THR A 115 -17.09 4.18 0.51
CA THR A 115 -17.02 5.03 -0.68
C THR A 115 -16.52 6.44 -0.35
N GLY A 116 -16.99 7.02 0.76
CA GLY A 116 -16.51 8.31 1.25
C GLY A 116 -15.01 8.28 1.58
N GLY A 117 -14.55 7.26 2.29
CA GLY A 117 -13.13 7.05 2.60
C GLY A 117 -12.28 6.89 1.35
N PHE A 118 -12.74 6.07 0.40
CA PHE A 118 -12.06 5.91 -0.89
C PHE A 118 -11.93 7.25 -1.64
N THR A 119 -13.01 8.02 -1.72
CA THR A 119 -13.01 9.33 -2.41
C THR A 119 -12.06 10.31 -1.75
N ILE A 120 -12.05 10.38 -0.41
CA ILE A 120 -11.14 11.25 0.34
C ILE A 120 -9.69 10.83 0.11
N GLY A 121 -9.40 9.52 0.20
CA GLY A 121 -8.05 8.98 -0.07
C GLY A 121 -7.56 9.31 -1.48
N LEU A 122 -8.43 9.17 -2.49
CA LEU A 122 -8.12 9.54 -3.86
C LEU A 122 -7.79 11.04 -3.99
N LEU A 123 -8.59 11.92 -3.37
CA LEU A 123 -8.34 13.36 -3.39
C LEU A 123 -7.03 13.74 -2.69
N ILE A 124 -6.71 13.10 -1.57
CA ILE A 124 -5.42 13.30 -0.88
C ILE A 124 -4.28 12.88 -1.79
N MET A 125 -4.36 11.70 -2.41
CA MET A 125 -3.30 11.18 -3.27
C MET A 125 -3.08 12.04 -4.50
N LEU A 126 -4.16 12.47 -5.18
CA LEU A 126 -4.08 13.42 -6.30
C LEU A 126 -3.48 14.77 -5.88
N SER A 127 -3.78 15.24 -4.66
CA SER A 127 -3.19 16.47 -4.14
C SER A 127 -1.70 16.33 -3.89
N LEU A 128 -1.27 15.20 -3.34
CA LEU A 128 0.16 14.92 -3.13
C LEU A 128 0.91 14.83 -4.46
N ASP A 129 0.32 14.16 -5.45
CA ASP A 129 0.89 14.03 -6.79
C ASP A 129 1.09 15.41 -7.46
N ILE A 130 0.10 16.29 -7.38
CA ILE A 130 0.18 17.65 -7.95
C ILE A 130 1.17 18.55 -7.20
N LEU A 131 1.30 18.40 -5.89
CA LEU A 131 2.13 19.27 -5.05
C LEU A 131 3.60 18.86 -4.98
N LEU A 132 3.88 17.57 -5.13
CA LEU A 132 5.21 17.00 -4.95
C LEU A 132 5.80 16.41 -6.25
N GLY A 133 4.93 16.07 -7.22
CA GLY A 133 5.28 15.46 -8.52
C GLY A 133 5.53 16.46 -9.65
#